data_4d09da8034554dbb238efdaddbbd4676
#
_entry.id   4d09da8034554dbb238efdaddbbd4676
#
_cell.length_a   1.000
_cell.length_b   1.000
_cell.length_c   1.000
_cell.angle_alpha   90.00
_cell.angle_beta   90.00
_cell.angle_gamma   90.00
#
_symmetry.space_group_name_H-M   'P 1'
#
loop_
_entity.id
_entity.type
_entity.pdbx_description
1 polymer ?
#
loop_
_entity_poly.entity_id
_entity_poly.type
_entity_poly.pdbx_seq_one_letter_code
_entity_poly.pdbx_strand_id
1 'polypeptide(L)'
;AGDALTTGSSNVAIGHAALSTEDTHNFNTAVGAGALQTLNAGANAYNTAVGYNAGNAATTGAENTLIGGLAGDAMTVGTENVAVGYHALSGDVGGRAGTAVGKNSLGAQNLGSSVTFSHNSGFGYNTGASITTGVENTLIGSLAGDALTDADHNVAVGSYALTGDTLGSRSVAVGHGTLTSQNFTTATNAYNVAMGYIAGNA
;
A
#
# COMPACT_ATOMS: atom_id res chain seq x y z
N ALA A 1 -7.47 -25.01 5.23
CA ALA A 1 -7.99 -23.68 5.58
C ALA A 1 -8.52 -23.73 7.02
N GLY A 2 -8.21 -22.71 7.82
CA GLY A 2 -8.69 -22.62 9.19
C GLY A 2 -8.22 -23.74 10.12
N ASP A 3 -7.04 -24.30 9.88
CA ASP A 3 -6.60 -25.53 10.54
C ASP A 3 -6.36 -25.35 12.05
N ALA A 4 -6.06 -24.14 12.50
CA ALA A 4 -5.83 -23.81 13.90
C ALA A 4 -7.08 -23.23 14.61
N LEU A 5 -8.18 -22.94 13.90
CA LEU A 5 -9.39 -22.37 14.50
C LEU A 5 -9.96 -23.28 15.58
N THR A 6 -10.03 -22.80 16.81
CA THR A 6 -10.59 -23.53 17.96
C THR A 6 -11.89 -22.91 18.44
N THR A 7 -11.89 -21.66 18.85
CA THR A 7 -13.05 -20.91 19.33
C THR A 7 -13.37 -19.68 18.46
N GLY A 8 -12.50 -19.36 17.50
CA GLY A 8 -12.71 -18.27 16.55
C GLY A 8 -14.00 -18.49 15.72
N SER A 9 -14.80 -17.43 15.60
CA SER A 9 -16.09 -17.47 14.92
C SER A 9 -16.22 -16.36 13.89
N SER A 10 -17.20 -16.48 13.00
CA SER A 10 -17.44 -15.48 11.94
C SER A 10 -16.25 -15.26 11.01
N ASN A 11 -15.42 -16.28 10.81
CA ASN A 11 -14.32 -16.26 9.85
C ASN A 11 -14.72 -16.98 8.56
N VAL A 12 -14.20 -16.51 7.43
CA VAL A 12 -14.28 -17.19 6.14
C VAL A 12 -12.86 -17.59 5.74
N ALA A 13 -12.60 -18.88 5.56
CA ALA A 13 -11.30 -19.41 5.12
C ALA A 13 -11.50 -20.37 3.94
N ILE A 14 -11.09 -19.96 2.74
CA ILE A 14 -11.22 -20.76 1.51
C ILE A 14 -9.88 -20.79 0.78
N GLY A 15 -9.31 -21.98 0.65
CA GLY A 15 -8.02 -22.20 -0.04
C GLY A 15 -7.01 -22.93 0.82
N HIS A 16 -5.95 -23.46 0.18
CA HIS A 16 -4.87 -24.14 0.88
C HIS A 16 -4.19 -23.18 1.86
N ALA A 17 -4.05 -23.56 3.13
CA ALA A 17 -3.44 -22.78 4.20
C ALA A 17 -4.04 -21.37 4.41
N ALA A 18 -5.25 -21.08 3.91
CA ALA A 18 -5.93 -19.83 4.24
C ALA A 18 -6.26 -19.79 5.73
N LEU A 19 -5.89 -18.71 6.43
CA LEU A 19 -6.14 -18.47 7.86
C LEU A 19 -5.73 -19.68 8.74
N SER A 20 -4.56 -20.27 8.44
CA SER A 20 -4.18 -21.55 9.06
C SER A 20 -3.52 -21.42 10.44
N THR A 21 -3.13 -20.22 10.85
CA THR A 21 -2.49 -19.96 12.16
C THR A 21 -3.45 -19.31 13.18
N GLU A 22 -4.54 -18.68 12.69
CA GLU A 22 -5.55 -18.04 13.55
C GLU A 22 -6.30 -19.07 14.40
N ASP A 23 -6.38 -18.86 15.72
CA ASP A 23 -6.94 -19.84 16.66
C ASP A 23 -8.25 -19.41 17.35
N THR A 24 -8.34 -18.18 17.84
CA THR A 24 -9.44 -17.74 18.70
C THR A 24 -10.16 -16.45 18.25
N HIS A 25 -9.65 -15.75 17.24
CA HIS A 25 -10.17 -14.43 16.87
C HIS A 25 -11.17 -14.49 15.72
N ASN A 26 -11.88 -13.39 15.48
CA ASN A 26 -13.08 -13.36 14.68
C ASN A 26 -13.01 -12.33 13.55
N PHE A 27 -13.99 -12.44 12.65
CA PHE A 27 -14.29 -11.44 11.63
C PHE A 27 -13.23 -11.28 10.54
N ASN A 28 -12.50 -12.35 10.21
CA ASN A 28 -11.57 -12.35 9.10
C ASN A 28 -12.16 -13.06 7.87
N THR A 29 -11.89 -12.52 6.70
CA THR A 29 -12.22 -13.17 5.41
C THR A 29 -10.90 -13.45 4.67
N ALA A 30 -10.57 -14.72 4.48
CA ALA A 30 -9.38 -15.20 3.77
C ALA A 30 -9.80 -16.12 2.63
N VAL A 31 -9.67 -15.67 1.39
CA VAL A 31 -10.02 -16.44 0.19
C VAL A 31 -8.83 -16.49 -0.76
N GLY A 32 -8.21 -17.65 -0.88
CA GLY A 32 -7.03 -17.88 -1.71
C GLY A 32 -5.99 -18.72 -0.98
N ALA A 33 -5.14 -19.43 -1.73
CA ALA A 33 -4.04 -20.17 -1.11
C ALA A 33 -3.08 -19.21 -0.40
N GLY A 34 -2.80 -19.45 0.88
CA GLY A 34 -1.93 -18.63 1.73
C GLY A 34 -2.52 -17.26 2.14
N ALA A 35 -3.80 -16.97 1.88
CA ALA A 35 -4.42 -15.73 2.33
C ALA A 35 -4.46 -15.68 3.87
N LEU A 36 -3.91 -14.62 4.49
CA LEU A 36 -3.78 -14.44 5.94
C LEU A 36 -3.18 -15.67 6.66
N GLN A 37 -2.24 -16.34 6.03
CA GLN A 37 -1.75 -17.64 6.51
C GLN A 37 -1.21 -17.59 7.93
N THR A 38 -0.44 -16.54 8.26
CA THR A 38 0.27 -16.40 9.54
C THR A 38 -0.46 -15.51 10.55
N LEU A 39 -1.68 -15.09 10.23
CA LEU A 39 -2.45 -14.23 11.13
C LEU A 39 -2.71 -14.93 12.46
N ASN A 40 -2.37 -14.24 13.56
CA ASN A 40 -2.77 -14.57 14.93
C ASN A 40 -2.86 -13.23 15.68
N ALA A 41 -3.99 -12.57 15.54
CA ALA A 41 -4.11 -11.14 15.80
C ALA A 41 -4.13 -10.78 17.31
N GLY A 42 -4.36 -11.71 18.20
CA GLY A 42 -4.51 -11.44 19.63
C GLY A 42 -5.81 -10.72 20.01
N ALA A 43 -6.61 -10.29 19.02
CA ALA A 43 -7.92 -9.64 19.13
C ALA A 43 -8.69 -9.80 17.81
N ASN A 44 -9.96 -9.39 17.75
CA ASN A 44 -10.73 -9.39 16.51
C ASN A 44 -10.05 -8.47 15.46
N ALA A 45 -9.73 -9.01 14.28
CA ALA A 45 -8.85 -8.32 13.36
C ALA A 45 -9.56 -7.66 12.18
N TYR A 46 -10.76 -8.09 11.81
CA TYR A 46 -11.57 -7.50 10.72
C TYR A 46 -10.83 -7.39 9.37
N ASN A 47 -9.90 -8.30 9.07
CA ASN A 47 -9.20 -8.30 7.81
C ASN A 47 -10.02 -8.96 6.70
N THR A 48 -9.94 -8.41 5.50
CA THR A 48 -10.43 -9.04 4.27
C THR A 48 -9.25 -9.25 3.32
N ALA A 49 -8.90 -10.51 3.04
CA ALA A 49 -7.84 -10.86 2.10
C ALA A 49 -8.36 -11.84 1.04
N VAL A 50 -8.30 -11.42 -0.22
CA VAL A 50 -8.78 -12.21 -1.36
C VAL A 50 -7.68 -12.27 -2.42
N GLY A 51 -7.08 -13.43 -2.61
CA GLY A 51 -6.01 -13.67 -3.59
C GLY A 51 -4.94 -14.61 -3.08
N TYR A 52 -4.10 -15.09 -4.00
CA TYR A 52 -2.93 -15.89 -3.64
C TYR A 52 -1.97 -15.08 -2.76
N ASN A 53 -1.66 -15.58 -1.57
CA ASN A 53 -0.79 -14.93 -0.58
C ASN A 53 -1.20 -13.49 -0.22
N ALA A 54 -2.45 -13.09 -0.36
CA ALA A 54 -2.91 -11.78 0.13
C ALA A 54 -2.75 -11.72 1.65
N GLY A 55 -1.96 -10.75 2.15
CA GLY A 55 -1.66 -10.60 3.57
C GLY A 55 -0.96 -11.81 4.20
N ASN A 56 -0.19 -12.58 3.43
CA ASN A 56 0.40 -13.85 3.89
C ASN A 56 1.21 -13.73 5.18
N ALA A 57 2.04 -12.68 5.31
CA ALA A 57 2.89 -12.44 6.48
C ALA A 57 2.16 -11.74 7.64
N ALA A 58 0.87 -11.41 7.53
CA ALA A 58 0.15 -10.74 8.60
C ALA A 58 0.20 -11.57 9.88
N THR A 59 0.65 -10.95 10.97
CA THR A 59 0.68 -11.57 12.31
C THR A 59 -0.36 -10.95 13.22
N THR A 60 -0.25 -9.66 13.50
CA THR A 60 -1.17 -8.92 14.37
C THR A 60 -1.89 -7.77 13.65
N GLY A 61 -1.65 -7.62 12.34
CA GLY A 61 -2.32 -6.60 11.52
C GLY A 61 -3.84 -6.72 11.55
N ALA A 62 -4.53 -5.60 11.59
CA ALA A 62 -5.98 -5.55 11.69
C ALA A 62 -6.59 -4.49 10.75
N GLU A 63 -7.89 -4.65 10.45
CA GLU A 63 -8.66 -3.68 9.68
C GLU A 63 -8.13 -3.43 8.27
N ASN A 64 -7.48 -4.45 7.67
CA ASN A 64 -6.93 -4.34 6.33
C ASN A 64 -7.86 -4.95 5.28
N THR A 65 -7.93 -4.30 4.12
CA THR A 65 -8.58 -4.82 2.90
C THR A 65 -7.50 -5.10 1.85
N LEU A 66 -7.20 -6.38 1.60
CA LEU A 66 -6.10 -6.86 0.76
C LEU A 66 -6.67 -7.73 -0.37
N ILE A 67 -6.86 -7.16 -1.56
CA ILE A 67 -7.51 -7.85 -2.68
C ILE A 67 -6.58 -7.91 -3.89
N GLY A 68 -6.14 -9.09 -4.22
CA GLY A 68 -5.20 -9.35 -5.33
C GLY A 68 -4.10 -10.31 -4.91
N GLY A 69 -3.48 -10.97 -5.88
CA GLY A 69 -2.32 -11.81 -5.59
C GLY A 69 -1.19 -10.98 -5.00
N LEU A 70 -0.63 -11.41 -3.88
CA LEU A 70 0.47 -10.73 -3.18
C LEU A 70 0.12 -9.28 -2.74
N ALA A 71 -1.16 -8.94 -2.56
CA ALA A 71 -1.54 -7.66 -1.96
C ALA A 71 -1.17 -7.65 -0.47
N GLY A 72 -0.33 -6.70 -0.04
CA GLY A 72 0.12 -6.58 1.34
C GLY A 72 0.82 -7.82 1.90
N ASP A 73 1.50 -8.61 1.06
CA ASP A 73 2.01 -9.93 1.44
C ASP A 73 3.18 -9.88 2.44
N ALA A 74 3.93 -8.77 2.52
CA ALA A 74 4.95 -8.54 3.55
C ALA A 74 4.41 -7.91 4.84
N MET A 75 3.14 -7.48 4.85
CA MET A 75 2.55 -6.76 5.97
C MET A 75 2.43 -7.66 7.20
N THR A 76 3.13 -7.33 8.29
CA THR A 76 3.11 -8.11 9.53
C THR A 76 2.18 -7.49 10.59
N VAL A 77 2.39 -6.22 10.89
CA VAL A 77 1.66 -5.49 11.95
C VAL A 77 0.83 -4.31 11.42
N GLY A 78 0.88 -4.05 10.11
CA GLY A 78 0.17 -2.94 9.46
C GLY A 78 -1.35 -2.97 9.71
N THR A 79 -1.97 -1.81 9.87
CA THR A 79 -3.40 -1.68 10.18
C THR A 79 -4.10 -0.64 9.31
N GLU A 80 -5.42 -0.80 9.13
CA GLU A 80 -6.26 0.19 8.46
C GLU A 80 -5.84 0.47 7.00
N ASN A 81 -5.25 -0.52 6.31
CA ASN A 81 -4.77 -0.35 4.94
C ASN A 81 -5.76 -0.90 3.91
N VAL A 82 -5.79 -0.27 2.75
CA VAL A 82 -6.50 -0.77 1.57
C VAL A 82 -5.47 -1.05 0.46
N ALA A 83 -5.32 -2.31 0.08
CA ALA A 83 -4.47 -2.75 -1.02
C ALA A 83 -5.30 -3.55 -2.03
N VAL A 84 -5.56 -2.99 -3.20
CA VAL A 84 -6.35 -3.64 -4.25
C VAL A 84 -5.56 -3.69 -5.55
N GLY A 85 -5.11 -4.88 -5.92
CA GLY A 85 -4.31 -5.12 -7.11
C GLY A 85 -3.14 -6.08 -6.84
N TYR A 86 -2.59 -6.66 -7.91
CA TYR A 86 -1.41 -7.52 -7.82
C TYR A 86 -0.22 -6.70 -7.30
N HIS A 87 0.42 -7.16 -6.21
CA HIS A 87 1.53 -6.47 -5.53
C HIS A 87 1.21 -5.04 -5.02
N ALA A 88 -0.05 -4.68 -4.76
CA ALA A 88 -0.36 -3.42 -4.07
C ALA A 88 0.11 -3.51 -2.61
N LEU A 89 0.85 -2.49 -2.11
CA LEU A 89 1.47 -2.45 -0.77
C LEU A 89 2.30 -3.70 -0.40
N SER A 90 2.88 -4.37 -1.38
CA SER A 90 3.55 -5.66 -1.15
C SER A 90 4.81 -5.58 -0.30
N GLY A 91 5.51 -4.44 -0.28
CA GLY A 91 6.71 -4.22 0.54
C GLY A 91 6.45 -3.74 1.96
N ASP A 92 5.23 -3.31 2.27
CA ASP A 92 4.94 -2.63 3.53
C ASP A 92 4.79 -3.61 4.70
N VAL A 93 5.56 -3.39 5.75
CA VAL A 93 5.60 -4.26 6.94
C VAL A 93 4.69 -3.75 8.04
N GLY A 94 4.71 -2.46 8.34
CA GLY A 94 4.00 -1.87 9.48
C GLY A 94 3.26 -0.57 9.18
N GLY A 95 3.04 -0.23 7.90
CA GLY A 95 2.29 0.96 7.52
C GLY A 95 0.85 0.97 8.02
N ARG A 96 0.34 2.15 8.32
CA ARG A 96 -1.04 2.37 8.77
C ARG A 96 -1.73 3.42 7.90
N ALA A 97 -3.02 3.19 7.64
CA ALA A 97 -3.89 4.10 6.91
C ALA A 97 -3.40 4.45 5.50
N GLY A 98 -2.74 3.50 4.83
CA GLY A 98 -2.36 3.58 3.42
C GLY A 98 -3.45 3.08 2.50
N THR A 99 -3.62 3.71 1.34
CA THR A 99 -4.54 3.26 0.29
C THR A 99 -3.80 3.07 -1.03
N ALA A 100 -3.76 1.85 -1.53
CA ALA A 100 -3.11 1.48 -2.79
C ALA A 100 -4.09 0.71 -3.68
N VAL A 101 -4.48 1.29 -4.80
CA VAL A 101 -5.39 0.67 -5.76
C VAL A 101 -4.74 0.66 -7.13
N GLY A 102 -4.44 -0.53 -7.62
CA GLY A 102 -3.77 -0.77 -8.89
C GLY A 102 -2.60 -1.74 -8.76
N LYS A 103 -2.19 -2.35 -9.88
CA LYS A 103 -1.02 -3.23 -9.87
C LYS A 103 0.21 -2.44 -9.42
N ASN A 104 0.94 -2.97 -8.41
CA ASN A 104 2.17 -2.41 -7.85
C ASN A 104 2.04 -0.95 -7.38
N SER A 105 0.82 -0.51 -7.01
CA SER A 105 0.61 0.77 -6.35
C SER A 105 1.25 0.75 -4.97
N LEU A 106 2.10 1.73 -4.64
CA LEU A 106 2.88 1.81 -3.41
C LEU A 106 3.64 0.51 -3.08
N GLY A 107 4.11 -0.19 -4.12
CA GLY A 107 4.64 -1.56 -4.00
C GLY A 107 5.92 -1.67 -3.18
N ALA A 108 6.76 -0.64 -3.14
CA ALA A 108 8.01 -0.61 -2.37
C ALA A 108 7.87 0.05 -0.99
N GLN A 109 6.68 0.60 -0.63
CA GLN A 109 6.49 1.24 0.66
C GLN A 109 6.89 0.30 1.78
N ASN A 110 7.69 0.81 2.73
CA ASN A 110 8.10 0.06 3.91
C ASN A 110 8.45 1.01 5.06
N LEU A 111 7.50 1.21 5.94
CA LEU A 111 7.66 2.08 7.12
C LEU A 111 8.25 1.34 8.33
N GLY A 112 8.81 0.15 8.11
CA GLY A 112 9.44 -0.66 9.16
C GLY A 112 8.47 -1.53 9.94
N SER A 113 8.95 -2.14 11.00
CA SER A 113 8.21 -3.17 11.78
C SER A 113 7.32 -2.63 12.90
N SER A 114 7.21 -1.33 13.04
CA SER A 114 6.30 -0.67 13.99
C SER A 114 5.13 -0.06 13.25
N VAL A 115 3.96 0.00 13.87
CA VAL A 115 2.79 0.63 13.25
C VAL A 115 3.04 2.13 13.09
N THR A 116 3.19 2.58 11.85
CA THR A 116 3.54 3.95 11.47
C THR A 116 2.56 4.47 10.43
N PHE A 117 2.02 5.67 10.62
CA PHE A 117 1.11 6.26 9.66
C PHE A 117 1.81 6.57 8.33
N SER A 118 1.29 6.02 7.26
CA SER A 118 1.71 6.39 5.91
C SER A 118 0.88 7.52 5.34
N HIS A 119 -0.43 7.44 5.48
CA HIS A 119 -1.42 8.33 4.84
C HIS A 119 -1.18 8.52 3.34
N ASN A 120 -0.46 7.60 2.69
CA ASN A 120 -0.29 7.62 1.25
C ASN A 120 -1.55 7.12 0.55
N SER A 121 -1.94 7.80 -0.50
CA SER A 121 -3.06 7.40 -1.37
C SER A 121 -2.55 7.23 -2.79
N GLY A 122 -2.46 5.99 -3.27
CA GLY A 122 -2.01 5.63 -4.61
C GLY A 122 -3.12 4.96 -5.43
N PHE A 123 -3.52 5.58 -6.53
CA PHE A 123 -4.54 5.05 -7.44
C PHE A 123 -4.01 4.98 -8.87
N GLY A 124 -3.65 3.81 -9.34
CA GLY A 124 -3.17 3.58 -10.70
C GLY A 124 -2.08 2.50 -10.79
N TYR A 125 -1.74 2.13 -12.02
CA TYR A 125 -0.64 1.21 -12.30
C TYR A 125 0.71 1.83 -11.93
N ASN A 126 1.53 1.16 -11.13
CA ASN A 126 2.83 1.61 -10.64
C ASN A 126 2.82 3.02 -10.02
N THR A 127 1.72 3.44 -9.44
CA THR A 127 1.61 4.73 -8.76
C THR A 127 2.44 4.70 -7.48
N GLY A 128 3.37 5.65 -7.32
CA GLY A 128 4.26 5.70 -6.16
C GLY A 128 5.07 4.40 -5.96
N ALA A 129 5.40 3.69 -7.04
CA ALA A 129 5.94 2.32 -6.95
C ALA A 129 7.29 2.24 -6.23
N SER A 130 8.08 3.32 -6.20
CA SER A 130 9.38 3.40 -5.54
C SER A 130 9.33 4.04 -4.15
N ILE A 131 8.18 4.51 -3.68
CA ILE A 131 8.06 5.09 -2.34
C ILE A 131 8.47 4.02 -1.31
N THR A 132 9.44 4.40 -0.47
CA THR A 132 9.91 3.57 0.65
C THR A 132 9.40 4.11 1.98
N THR A 133 9.89 5.25 2.41
CA THR A 133 9.58 5.88 3.70
C THR A 133 8.76 7.15 3.58
N GLY A 134 8.57 7.68 2.36
CA GLY A 134 7.76 8.87 2.12
C GLY A 134 6.30 8.70 2.57
N VAL A 135 5.73 9.75 3.15
CA VAL A 135 4.38 9.74 3.74
C VAL A 135 3.52 10.91 3.25
N GLU A 136 2.21 10.79 3.46
CA GLU A 136 1.23 11.84 3.19
C GLU A 136 1.19 12.29 1.72
N ASN A 137 1.45 11.37 0.77
CA ASN A 137 1.37 11.64 -0.66
C ASN A 137 0.00 11.23 -1.22
N THR A 138 -0.55 12.05 -2.11
CA THR A 138 -1.75 11.75 -2.90
C THR A 138 -1.36 11.61 -4.37
N LEU A 139 -1.38 10.39 -4.87
CA LEU A 139 -0.89 10.03 -6.20
C LEU A 139 -2.01 9.33 -6.98
N ILE A 140 -2.49 9.95 -8.05
CA ILE A 140 -3.62 9.44 -8.85
C ILE A 140 -3.24 9.46 -10.33
N GLY A 141 -3.14 8.29 -10.91
CA GLY A 141 -2.79 8.11 -12.33
C GLY A 141 -1.70 7.06 -12.52
N SER A 142 -1.63 6.46 -13.69
CA SER A 142 -0.56 5.51 -14.02
C SER A 142 0.80 6.20 -13.93
N LEU A 143 1.74 5.61 -13.19
CA LEU A 143 3.10 6.14 -13.00
C LEU A 143 3.15 7.56 -12.36
N ALA A 144 2.09 7.97 -11.65
CA ALA A 144 2.15 9.21 -10.89
C ALA A 144 3.11 9.04 -9.69
N GLY A 145 4.13 9.90 -9.60
CA GLY A 145 5.12 9.88 -8.53
C GLY A 145 5.89 8.55 -8.38
N ASP A 146 6.05 7.79 -9.46
CA ASP A 146 6.60 6.43 -9.40
C ASP A 146 8.09 6.37 -9.03
N ALA A 147 8.85 7.44 -9.23
CA ALA A 147 10.25 7.55 -8.80
C ALA A 147 10.43 8.10 -7.37
N LEU A 148 9.39 8.66 -6.75
CA LEU A 148 9.48 9.16 -5.37
C LEU A 148 9.92 8.04 -4.42
N THR A 149 10.82 8.37 -3.48
CA THR A 149 11.35 7.41 -2.50
C THR A 149 11.04 7.83 -1.06
N ASP A 150 11.70 8.87 -0.53
CA ASP A 150 11.52 9.41 0.82
C ASP A 150 11.00 10.86 0.73
N ALA A 151 9.97 11.04 -0.08
CA ALA A 151 9.37 12.34 -0.36
C ALA A 151 7.96 12.42 0.23
N ASP A 152 7.64 13.53 0.87
CA ASP A 152 6.44 13.71 1.66
C ASP A 152 5.50 14.78 1.08
N HIS A 153 4.20 14.67 1.41
CA HIS A 153 3.20 15.72 1.21
C HIS A 153 3.04 16.14 -0.26
N ASN A 154 3.27 15.25 -1.23
CA ASN A 154 3.09 15.57 -2.63
C ASN A 154 1.67 15.24 -3.10
N VAL A 155 1.15 16.04 -4.02
CA VAL A 155 -0.08 15.78 -4.77
C VAL A 155 0.28 15.63 -6.23
N ALA A 156 0.16 14.43 -6.79
CA ALA A 156 0.36 14.15 -8.20
C ALA A 156 -0.92 13.53 -8.79
N VAL A 157 -1.63 14.26 -9.63
CA VAL A 157 -2.88 13.82 -10.26
C VAL A 157 -2.75 13.89 -11.78
N GLY A 158 -2.68 12.74 -12.40
CA GLY A 158 -2.49 12.59 -13.85
C GLY A 158 -1.44 11.53 -14.16
N SER A 159 -1.59 10.86 -15.30
CA SER A 159 -0.58 9.90 -15.75
C SER A 159 0.78 10.60 -15.93
N TYR A 160 1.85 9.98 -15.41
CA TYR A 160 3.22 10.54 -15.40
C TYR A 160 3.38 11.88 -14.64
N ALA A 161 2.43 12.34 -13.84
CA ALA A 161 2.64 13.51 -13.00
C ALA A 161 3.72 13.21 -11.96
N LEU A 162 4.71 14.09 -11.83
CA LEU A 162 5.84 14.01 -10.87
C LEU A 162 6.68 12.71 -10.99
N THR A 163 6.75 12.12 -12.18
CA THR A 163 7.39 10.81 -12.40
C THR A 163 8.92 10.84 -12.30
N GLY A 164 9.57 12.01 -12.46
CA GLY A 164 11.03 12.12 -12.42
C GLY A 164 11.62 12.43 -11.05
N ASP A 165 10.81 12.88 -10.10
CA ASP A 165 11.30 13.34 -8.80
C ASP A 165 11.52 12.18 -7.82
N THR A 166 12.61 12.26 -7.06
CA THR A 166 12.96 11.23 -6.08
C THR A 166 12.79 11.67 -4.63
N LEU A 167 13.20 12.89 -4.27
CA LEU A 167 13.26 13.37 -2.90
C LEU A 167 12.64 14.76 -2.70
N GLY A 168 11.92 15.28 -3.72
CA GLY A 168 11.18 16.54 -3.62
C GLY A 168 9.87 16.38 -2.86
N SER A 169 9.65 17.19 -1.87
CA SER A 169 8.46 17.19 -1.03
C SER A 169 7.61 18.45 -1.26
N ARG A 170 6.31 18.38 -0.91
CA ARG A 170 5.36 19.51 -0.92
C ARG A 170 5.09 20.12 -2.30
N SER A 171 5.16 19.30 -3.34
CA SER A 171 4.80 19.72 -4.71
C SER A 171 3.35 19.36 -5.05
N VAL A 172 2.71 20.17 -5.88
CA VAL A 172 1.38 19.92 -6.47
C VAL A 172 1.51 19.86 -7.98
N ALA A 173 1.29 18.68 -8.55
CA ALA A 173 1.36 18.41 -9.99
C ALA A 173 0.01 17.86 -10.47
N VAL A 174 -0.77 18.66 -11.21
CA VAL A 174 -2.10 18.26 -11.69
C VAL A 174 -2.15 18.34 -13.21
N GLY A 175 -2.27 17.20 -13.87
CA GLY A 175 -2.31 17.06 -15.32
C GLY A 175 -1.35 15.98 -15.81
N HIS A 176 -1.60 15.46 -17.00
CA HIS A 176 -0.72 14.47 -17.62
C HIS A 176 0.70 15.04 -17.80
N GLY A 177 1.71 14.30 -17.32
CA GLY A 177 3.12 14.68 -17.49
C GLY A 177 3.51 16.00 -16.81
N THR A 178 2.81 16.44 -15.80
CA THR A 178 3.12 17.68 -15.07
C THR A 178 4.34 17.45 -14.18
N LEU A 179 5.31 18.38 -14.18
CA LEU A 179 6.57 18.31 -13.41
C LEU A 179 7.38 17.02 -13.65
N THR A 180 7.33 16.42 -14.84
CA THR A 180 8.07 15.17 -15.12
C THR A 180 9.59 15.36 -15.11
N SER A 181 10.09 16.57 -15.35
CA SER A 181 11.54 16.88 -15.34
C SER A 181 12.04 17.30 -13.96
N GLN A 182 11.14 17.52 -12.98
CA GLN A 182 11.56 17.81 -11.61
C GLN A 182 12.28 16.60 -11.03
N ASN A 183 13.48 16.82 -10.50
CA ASN A 183 14.22 15.75 -9.81
C ASN A 183 15.14 16.33 -8.72
N PHE A 184 14.67 16.30 -7.51
CA PHE A 184 15.48 16.61 -6.34
C PHE A 184 16.15 15.34 -5.82
N THR A 185 17.46 15.27 -5.90
CA THR A 185 18.28 14.14 -5.42
C THR A 185 18.74 14.28 -3.97
N THR A 186 18.31 15.32 -3.31
CA THR A 186 18.44 15.55 -1.87
C THR A 186 17.09 15.94 -1.30
N ALA A 187 16.81 15.58 -0.05
CA ALA A 187 15.54 15.91 0.60
C ALA A 187 15.29 17.43 0.56
N THR A 188 14.31 17.84 -0.21
CA THR A 188 14.02 19.25 -0.53
C THR A 188 12.54 19.53 -0.42
N ASN A 189 12.18 20.57 0.34
CA ASN A 189 10.84 21.14 0.30
C ASN A 189 10.71 22.03 -0.94
N ALA A 190 10.18 21.48 -2.02
CA ALA A 190 10.17 22.14 -3.33
C ALA A 190 9.10 23.23 -3.44
N TYR A 191 7.92 23.01 -2.81
CA TYR A 191 6.77 23.90 -2.87
C TYR A 191 6.33 24.30 -4.30
N ASN A 192 6.63 23.46 -5.29
CA ASN A 192 6.24 23.73 -6.68
C ASN A 192 4.76 23.43 -6.89
N VAL A 193 4.08 24.31 -7.60
CA VAL A 193 2.70 24.13 -8.03
C VAL A 193 2.63 24.26 -9.54
N ALA A 194 2.22 23.18 -10.23
CA ALA A 194 1.99 23.20 -11.67
C ALA A 194 0.66 22.51 -12.00
N MET A 195 -0.09 23.09 -12.91
CA MET A 195 -1.37 22.54 -13.36
C MET A 195 -1.50 22.68 -14.89
N GLY A 196 -1.84 21.58 -15.54
CA GLY A 196 -2.05 21.51 -16.98
C GLY A 196 -1.20 20.42 -17.65
N TYR A 197 -1.48 20.15 -18.91
CA TYR A 197 -0.74 19.17 -19.71
C TYR A 197 0.74 19.59 -19.85
N ILE A 198 1.66 18.74 -19.40
CA ILE A 198 3.12 18.95 -19.44
C ILE A 198 3.56 20.27 -18.76
N ALA A 199 2.78 20.82 -17.83
CA ALA A 199 3.16 22.04 -17.14
C ALA A 199 4.40 21.85 -16.26
N GLY A 200 5.31 22.84 -16.26
CA GLY A 200 6.52 22.84 -15.43
C GLY A 200 7.63 21.90 -15.91
N ASN A 201 7.64 21.51 -17.18
CA ASN A 201 8.66 20.62 -17.78
C ASN A 201 9.72 21.38 -18.58
N ALA A 202 10.08 22.59 -18.19
CA ALA A 202 11.12 23.38 -18.89
C ALA A 202 12.51 23.02 -18.40
#